data_cde93778b7a70a9e244050bcbe36ffd7
#
_entry.id   cde93778b7a70a9e244050bcbe36ffd7
#
_cell.length_a   1.000
_cell.length_b   1.000
_cell.length_c   1.000
_cell.angle_alpha   90.00
_cell.angle_beta   90.00
_cell.angle_gamma   90.00
#
_symmetry.space_group_name_H-M   'P 1'
#
loop_
_entity.id
_entity.type
_entity.pdbx_description
1 polymer ?
#
loop_
_entity_poly.entity_id
_entity_poly.type
_entity_poly.pdbx_seq_one_letter_code
_entity_poly.pdbx_strand_id
1 'polypeptide(L)'
;NIDSSETQIEIDTQVRKKVNDNKPLYEINSNILNELTPDVIITQGVCDVCAISNDQVEVLLKGQLCTLPSSTNVLSLNGRSLQGICDDIITLGDHFECLDISQSIVKNAMDEKNKMMELKKHNTRLLCLEWIDPYFSAGHWVPEQIEMAGFVSAIGKPGDQSRVITTDEIIE
;
A
#
# COMPACT_ATOMS: atom_id res chain seq x y z
N ASN A 1 7.02 10.29 16.76
CA ASN A 1 7.24 9.06 16.00
C ASN A 1 6.60 7.87 16.74
N ILE A 2 6.29 6.80 16.01
CA ILE A 2 5.90 5.52 16.60
C ILE A 2 7.18 4.82 17.07
N ASP A 3 7.17 4.30 18.30
CA ASP A 3 8.30 3.48 18.79
C ASP A 3 8.10 2.03 18.35
N SER A 4 8.89 1.60 17.38
CA SER A 4 8.83 0.25 16.82
C SER A 4 9.46 -0.82 17.70
N SER A 5 10.06 -0.47 18.83
CA SER A 5 10.63 -1.42 19.79
C SER A 5 9.62 -1.94 20.82
N GLU A 6 8.42 -1.35 20.85
CA GLU A 6 7.34 -1.74 21.76
C GLU A 6 6.57 -2.97 21.28
N THR A 7 5.67 -3.47 22.14
CA THR A 7 4.78 -4.58 21.78
C THR A 7 3.77 -4.20 20.72
N GLN A 8 3.21 -5.18 20.01
CA GLN A 8 2.24 -4.94 18.94
C GLN A 8 1.03 -4.13 19.41
N ILE A 9 0.51 -4.40 20.61
CA ILE A 9 -0.63 -3.68 21.16
C ILE A 9 -0.30 -2.23 21.52
N GLU A 10 0.93 -1.97 21.98
CA GLU A 10 1.40 -0.61 22.28
C GLU A 10 1.59 0.19 20.99
N ILE A 11 2.16 -0.44 19.96
CA ILE A 11 2.27 0.16 18.62
C ILE A 11 0.89 0.49 18.06
N ASP A 12 -0.07 -0.44 18.07
CA ASP A 12 -1.44 -0.21 17.61
C ASP A 12 -2.10 0.93 18.38
N THR A 13 -1.91 0.98 19.71
CA THR A 13 -2.44 2.05 20.56
C THR A 13 -1.88 3.42 20.17
N GLN A 14 -0.58 3.52 19.91
CA GLN A 14 0.06 4.76 19.45
C GLN A 14 -0.47 5.19 18.08
N VAL A 15 -0.63 4.25 17.15
CA VAL A 15 -1.19 4.49 15.81
C VAL A 15 -2.59 5.04 15.92
N ARG A 16 -3.50 4.33 16.63
CA ARG A 16 -4.90 4.78 16.83
C ARG A 16 -5.00 6.14 17.47
N LYS A 17 -4.18 6.41 18.48
CA LYS A 17 -4.14 7.72 19.12
C LYS A 17 -3.80 8.84 18.13
N LYS A 18 -2.75 8.65 17.31
CA LYS A 18 -2.36 9.64 16.31
C LYS A 18 -3.44 9.83 15.24
N VAL A 19 -4.03 8.74 14.74
CA VAL A 19 -5.13 8.79 13.77
C VAL A 19 -6.33 9.54 14.34
N ASN A 20 -6.75 9.25 15.56
CA ASN A 20 -7.87 9.93 16.23
C ASN A 20 -7.59 11.43 16.50
N ASP A 21 -6.33 11.77 16.76
CA ASP A 21 -5.88 13.16 16.94
C ASP A 21 -5.68 13.89 15.60
N ASN A 22 -5.92 13.27 14.45
CA ASN A 22 -5.59 13.74 13.10
C ASN A 22 -4.11 14.16 12.97
N LYS A 23 -3.21 13.45 13.64
CA LYS A 23 -1.77 13.67 13.56
C LYS A 23 -1.13 12.71 12.56
N PRO A 24 -0.15 13.17 11.77
CA PRO A 24 0.55 12.29 10.84
C PRO A 24 1.34 11.23 11.61
N LEU A 25 1.38 10.01 11.07
CA LEU A 25 2.22 8.93 11.61
C LEU A 25 3.68 9.13 11.23
N TYR A 26 3.92 9.70 10.07
CA TYR A 26 5.23 9.98 9.51
C TYR A 26 5.41 11.48 9.32
N GLU A 27 6.62 11.95 9.52
CA GLU A 27 7.00 13.34 9.29
C GLU A 27 8.01 13.40 8.13
N ILE A 28 7.74 14.26 7.17
CA ILE A 28 8.67 14.53 6.09
C ILE A 28 9.75 15.49 6.60
N ASN A 29 11.01 15.10 6.46
CA ASN A 29 12.14 15.96 6.74
C ASN A 29 12.31 16.99 5.59
N SER A 30 11.72 18.16 5.75
CA SER A 30 11.76 19.22 4.74
C SER A 30 13.18 19.71 4.43
N ASN A 31 14.11 19.66 5.40
CA ASN A 31 15.50 20.06 5.15
C ASN A 31 16.19 19.10 4.18
N ILE A 32 16.04 17.79 4.41
CA ILE A 32 16.58 16.78 3.51
C ILE A 32 15.91 16.88 2.14
N LEU A 33 14.61 17.08 2.09
CA LEU A 33 13.87 17.19 0.84
C LEU A 33 14.32 18.42 0.03
N ASN A 34 14.54 19.57 0.70
CA ASN A 34 15.06 20.79 0.08
C ASN A 34 16.52 20.61 -0.42
N GLU A 35 17.34 19.86 0.32
CA GLU A 35 18.73 19.56 -0.08
C GLU A 35 18.78 18.66 -1.31
N LEU A 36 17.90 17.65 -1.38
CA LEU A 36 17.81 16.70 -2.49
C LEU A 36 17.25 17.35 -3.76
N THR A 37 16.38 18.36 -3.63
CA THR A 37 15.72 19.03 -4.78
C THR A 37 15.25 18.05 -5.86
N PRO A 38 14.40 17.05 -5.53
CA PRO A 38 14.03 16.00 -6.45
C PRO A 38 13.16 16.52 -7.59
N ASP A 39 13.34 15.98 -8.80
CA ASP A 39 12.45 16.24 -9.94
C ASP A 39 11.09 15.55 -9.77
N VAL A 40 11.10 14.38 -9.11
CA VAL A 40 9.90 13.56 -8.89
C VAL A 40 9.87 13.04 -7.46
N ILE A 41 8.69 13.13 -6.83
CA ILE A 41 8.39 12.51 -5.54
C ILE A 41 7.38 11.40 -5.80
N ILE A 42 7.72 10.17 -5.43
CA ILE A 42 6.80 9.02 -5.53
C ILE A 42 6.23 8.77 -4.13
N THR A 43 4.90 8.72 -4.04
CA THR A 43 4.18 8.46 -2.79
C THR A 43 3.33 7.20 -2.91
N GLN A 44 2.94 6.62 -1.78
CA GLN A 44 1.98 5.52 -1.73
C GLN A 44 0.63 6.05 -1.24
N GLY A 45 -0.42 5.90 -2.05
CA GLY A 45 -1.79 6.30 -1.72
C GLY A 45 -2.72 5.14 -1.35
N VAL A 46 -2.18 3.95 -1.08
CA VAL A 46 -2.98 2.75 -0.79
C VAL A 46 -3.58 2.78 0.61
N CYS A 47 -2.84 3.32 1.58
CA CYS A 47 -3.22 3.33 2.99
C CYS A 47 -2.81 4.66 3.63
N ASP A 48 -3.77 5.43 4.12
CA ASP A 48 -3.53 6.73 4.76
C ASP A 48 -2.79 6.61 6.11
N VAL A 49 -2.75 5.40 6.67
CA VAL A 49 -2.11 5.10 7.95
C VAL A 49 -0.66 4.62 7.76
N CYS A 50 -0.37 3.91 6.67
CA CYS A 50 0.90 3.20 6.49
C CYS A 50 1.96 4.02 5.76
N ALA A 51 1.59 5.11 5.11
CA ALA A 51 2.49 5.93 4.30
C ALA A 51 2.08 7.40 4.30
N ILE A 52 2.97 8.24 3.78
CA ILE A 52 2.69 9.65 3.57
C ILE A 52 1.76 9.76 2.35
N SER A 53 0.55 10.27 2.57
CA SER A 53 -0.43 10.45 1.51
C SER A 53 -0.03 11.58 0.54
N ASN A 54 -0.61 11.54 -0.66
CA ASN A 54 -0.43 12.61 -1.65
C ASN A 54 -0.82 13.99 -1.08
N ASP A 55 -1.92 14.07 -0.33
CA ASP A 55 -2.39 15.31 0.29
C ASP A 55 -1.37 15.87 1.28
N GLN A 56 -0.71 15.02 2.07
CA GLN A 56 0.34 15.45 3.00
C GLN A 56 1.56 16.00 2.25
N VAL A 57 1.95 15.40 1.14
CA VAL A 57 3.02 15.92 0.27
C VAL A 57 2.60 17.24 -0.36
N GLU A 58 1.39 17.35 -0.89
CA GLU A 58 0.89 18.60 -1.47
C GLU A 58 0.82 19.74 -0.45
N VAL A 59 0.36 19.47 0.78
CA VAL A 59 0.35 20.45 1.87
C VAL A 59 1.77 20.92 2.18
N LEU A 60 2.73 20.00 2.20
CA LEU A 60 4.14 20.35 2.42
C LEU A 60 4.69 21.18 1.26
N LEU A 61 4.42 20.84 0.02
CA LEU A 61 4.87 21.57 -1.17
C LEU A 61 4.27 22.99 -1.26
N LYS A 62 3.04 23.17 -0.78
CA LYS A 62 2.36 24.48 -0.70
C LYS A 62 2.77 25.27 0.55
N GLY A 63 3.46 24.65 1.50
CA GLY A 63 3.88 25.25 2.77
C GLY A 63 5.16 26.11 2.63
N GLN A 64 5.36 27.02 3.59
CA GLN A 64 6.55 27.90 3.60
C GLN A 64 7.86 27.17 3.94
N LEU A 65 7.80 25.92 4.40
CA LEU A 65 8.97 25.13 4.83
C LEU A 65 9.61 24.34 3.69
N CYS A 66 8.94 24.21 2.54
CA CYS A 66 9.46 23.50 1.39
C CYS A 66 9.70 24.48 0.24
N THR A 67 10.93 24.54 -0.25
CA THR A 67 11.37 25.43 -1.34
C THR A 67 11.65 24.66 -2.64
N LEU A 68 10.95 23.54 -2.85
CA LEU A 68 11.11 22.76 -4.06
C LEU A 68 10.67 23.54 -5.32
N PRO A 69 11.30 23.27 -6.47
CA PRO A 69 10.87 23.86 -7.73
C PRO A 69 9.40 23.56 -8.01
N SER A 70 8.69 24.50 -8.64
CA SER A 70 7.31 24.29 -9.09
C SER A 70 7.20 23.22 -10.19
N SER A 71 8.32 22.80 -10.76
CA SER A 71 8.42 21.68 -11.71
C SER A 71 8.51 20.31 -11.06
N THR A 72 8.68 20.22 -9.73
CA THR A 72 8.70 18.94 -9.03
C THR A 72 7.35 18.24 -9.16
N ASN A 73 7.36 17.06 -9.77
CA ASN A 73 6.16 16.24 -9.95
C ASN A 73 5.93 15.33 -8.74
N VAL A 74 4.66 15.07 -8.43
CA VAL A 74 4.27 14.08 -7.41
C VAL A 74 3.47 12.98 -8.08
N LEU A 75 3.95 11.74 -7.97
CA LEU A 75 3.28 10.54 -8.46
C LEU A 75 2.78 9.73 -7.27
N SER A 76 1.47 9.48 -7.21
CA SER A 76 0.86 8.64 -6.19
C SER A 76 0.56 7.25 -6.74
N LEU A 77 1.14 6.22 -6.13
CA LEU A 77 0.88 4.81 -6.46
C LEU A 77 -0.29 4.32 -5.60
N ASN A 78 -1.36 3.84 -6.26
CA ASN A 78 -2.64 3.55 -5.59
C ASN A 78 -3.13 2.11 -5.82
N GLY A 79 -2.29 1.23 -6.33
CA GLY A 79 -2.66 -0.16 -6.66
C GLY A 79 -3.13 -0.95 -5.45
N ARG A 80 -4.42 -1.34 -5.44
CA ARG A 80 -5.03 -2.19 -4.39
C ARG A 80 -5.35 -3.60 -4.85
N SER A 81 -5.01 -3.92 -6.08
CA SER A 81 -5.15 -5.22 -6.71
C SER A 81 -3.96 -5.46 -7.62
N LEU A 82 -3.78 -6.67 -8.12
CA LEU A 82 -2.72 -6.93 -9.09
C LEU A 82 -2.85 -6.05 -10.34
N GLN A 83 -4.08 -5.83 -10.82
CA GLN A 83 -4.31 -4.92 -11.94
C GLN A 83 -3.90 -3.48 -11.58
N GLY A 84 -4.29 -2.98 -10.39
CA GLY A 84 -3.90 -1.64 -9.95
C GLY A 84 -2.38 -1.47 -9.84
N ILE A 85 -1.65 -2.49 -9.36
CA ILE A 85 -0.18 -2.49 -9.36
C ILE A 85 0.37 -2.43 -10.80
N CYS A 86 -0.23 -3.16 -11.73
CA CYS A 86 0.14 -3.10 -13.15
C CYS A 86 -0.09 -1.69 -13.73
N ASP A 87 -1.21 -1.06 -13.38
CA ASP A 87 -1.53 0.30 -13.82
C ASP A 87 -0.50 1.33 -13.26
N ASP A 88 -0.10 1.18 -11.99
CA ASP A 88 0.96 1.98 -11.37
C ASP A 88 2.30 1.78 -12.11
N ILE A 89 2.67 0.55 -12.48
CA ILE A 89 3.89 0.26 -13.24
C ILE A 89 3.86 0.93 -14.62
N ILE A 90 2.72 0.91 -15.31
CA ILE A 90 2.56 1.61 -16.60
C ILE A 90 2.69 3.12 -16.41
N THR A 91 2.08 3.69 -15.36
CA THR A 91 2.18 5.11 -15.04
C THR A 91 3.63 5.54 -14.82
N LEU A 92 4.42 4.73 -14.08
CA LEU A 92 5.85 4.97 -13.91
C LEU A 92 6.61 4.88 -15.24
N GLY A 93 6.29 3.85 -16.06
CA GLY A 93 6.92 3.67 -17.36
C GLY A 93 6.67 4.82 -18.33
N ASP A 94 5.46 5.36 -18.33
CA ASP A 94 5.10 6.53 -19.12
C ASP A 94 5.85 7.79 -18.64
N HIS A 95 5.82 8.02 -17.31
CA HIS A 95 6.48 9.19 -16.72
C HIS A 95 7.99 9.23 -16.93
N PHE A 96 8.65 8.07 -16.86
CA PHE A 96 10.10 7.95 -17.02
C PHE A 96 10.55 7.56 -18.45
N GLU A 97 9.65 7.69 -19.44
CA GLU A 97 9.93 7.39 -20.85
C GLU A 97 10.48 5.98 -21.10
N CYS A 98 10.04 5.00 -20.30
CA CYS A 98 10.43 3.59 -20.41
C CYS A 98 9.21 2.65 -20.51
N LEU A 99 8.22 3.06 -21.30
CA LEU A 99 6.92 2.37 -21.42
C LEU A 99 7.05 0.92 -21.94
N ASP A 100 7.99 0.66 -22.83
CA ASP A 100 8.30 -0.68 -23.35
C ASP A 100 8.74 -1.65 -22.24
N ILE A 101 9.55 -1.17 -21.30
CA ILE A 101 10.00 -1.94 -20.13
C ILE A 101 8.82 -2.23 -19.22
N SER A 102 8.02 -1.22 -18.87
CA SER A 102 6.88 -1.38 -18.00
C SER A 102 5.82 -2.31 -18.59
N GLN A 103 5.53 -2.20 -19.89
CA GLN A 103 4.63 -3.10 -20.60
C GLN A 103 5.14 -4.56 -20.59
N SER A 104 6.45 -4.77 -20.74
CA SER A 104 7.04 -6.10 -20.65
C SER A 104 6.90 -6.70 -19.26
N ILE A 105 7.11 -5.89 -18.19
CA ILE A 105 6.92 -6.33 -16.80
C ILE A 105 5.46 -6.72 -16.56
N VAL A 106 4.52 -5.86 -16.94
CA VAL A 106 3.08 -6.10 -16.78
C VAL A 106 2.63 -7.34 -17.56
N LYS A 107 3.07 -7.47 -18.83
CA LYS A 107 2.78 -8.65 -19.62
C LYS A 107 3.23 -9.93 -18.92
N ASN A 108 4.47 -9.97 -18.44
CA ASN A 108 5.00 -11.14 -17.73
C ASN A 108 4.20 -11.45 -16.46
N ALA A 109 3.86 -10.43 -15.67
CA ALA A 109 3.04 -10.61 -14.46
C ALA A 109 1.66 -11.18 -14.79
N MET A 110 1.01 -10.69 -15.84
CA MET A 110 -0.31 -11.17 -16.26
C MET A 110 -0.25 -12.57 -16.88
N ASP A 111 0.82 -12.90 -17.60
CA ASP A 111 1.04 -14.26 -18.10
C ASP A 111 1.21 -15.27 -16.94
N GLU A 112 1.96 -14.90 -15.88
CA GLU A 112 2.08 -15.74 -14.68
C GLU A 112 0.77 -15.85 -13.91
N LYS A 113 0.02 -14.74 -13.76
CA LYS A 113 -1.34 -14.78 -13.18
C LYS A 113 -2.22 -15.79 -13.91
N ASN A 114 -2.26 -15.75 -15.24
CA ASN A 114 -3.07 -16.64 -16.04
C ASN A 114 -2.70 -18.12 -15.82
N LYS A 115 -1.41 -18.44 -15.76
CA LYS A 115 -0.93 -19.79 -15.43
C LYS A 115 -1.38 -20.22 -14.03
N MET A 116 -1.30 -19.35 -13.04
CA MET A 116 -1.77 -19.67 -11.68
C MET A 116 -3.28 -19.90 -11.64
N MET A 117 -4.06 -19.13 -12.41
CA MET A 117 -5.52 -19.30 -12.48
C MET A 117 -5.96 -20.64 -13.09
N GLU A 118 -5.08 -21.31 -13.85
CA GLU A 118 -5.30 -22.66 -14.38
C GLU A 118 -5.01 -23.78 -13.36
N LEU A 119 -4.38 -23.46 -12.22
CA LEU A 119 -4.10 -24.42 -11.18
C LEU A 119 -5.38 -24.99 -10.57
N LYS A 120 -5.24 -26.20 -10.00
CA LYS A 120 -6.35 -26.85 -9.32
C LYS A 120 -6.93 -25.98 -8.21
N LYS A 121 -8.23 -25.76 -8.25
CA LYS A 121 -8.93 -25.05 -7.18
C LYS A 121 -9.19 -25.97 -5.99
N HIS A 122 -9.01 -25.41 -4.80
CA HIS A 122 -9.25 -26.07 -3.52
C HIS A 122 -10.36 -25.35 -2.78
N ASN A 123 -11.22 -26.09 -2.08
CA ASN A 123 -12.22 -25.49 -1.19
C ASN A 123 -11.65 -25.11 0.20
N THR A 124 -10.34 -25.24 0.35
CA THR A 124 -9.67 -24.86 1.59
C THR A 124 -9.68 -23.36 1.75
N ARG A 125 -10.22 -22.89 2.86
CA ARG A 125 -10.20 -21.48 3.26
C ARG A 125 -8.84 -21.16 3.88
N LEU A 126 -8.25 -20.04 3.48
CA LEU A 126 -7.02 -19.50 4.06
C LEU A 126 -7.31 -18.14 4.69
N LEU A 127 -6.88 -17.97 5.93
CA LEU A 127 -6.84 -16.69 6.62
C LEU A 127 -5.41 -16.18 6.62
N CYS A 128 -5.19 -15.03 5.98
CA CYS A 128 -3.97 -14.27 6.13
C CYS A 128 -4.15 -13.15 7.16
N LEU A 129 -3.25 -13.08 8.12
CA LEU A 129 -3.20 -12.00 9.11
C LEU A 129 -1.99 -11.11 8.83
N GLU A 130 -2.20 -9.80 8.73
CA GLU A 130 -1.12 -8.82 8.64
C GLU A 130 -0.57 -8.43 10.00
N TRP A 131 -1.39 -8.58 11.05
CA TRP A 131 -1.07 -8.27 12.43
C TRP A 131 -1.83 -9.18 13.37
N ILE A 132 -1.28 -9.53 14.52
CA ILE A 132 -1.85 -10.55 15.42
C ILE A 132 -2.32 -10.03 16.76
N ASP A 133 -2.03 -8.78 17.09
CA ASP A 133 -2.52 -8.17 18.35
C ASP A 133 -2.70 -6.65 18.19
N PRO A 134 -3.94 -6.18 17.89
CA PRO A 134 -5.15 -6.97 17.57
C PRO A 134 -5.03 -7.68 16.21
N TYR A 135 -5.90 -8.66 15.95
CA TYR A 135 -5.91 -9.32 14.65
C TYR A 135 -6.33 -8.37 13.54
N PHE A 136 -5.50 -8.25 12.49
CA PHE A 136 -5.85 -7.58 11.24
C PHE A 136 -5.92 -8.59 10.11
N SER A 137 -7.05 -8.61 9.40
CA SER A 137 -7.15 -9.39 8.16
C SER A 137 -6.25 -8.77 7.09
N ALA A 138 -5.68 -9.62 6.24
CA ALA A 138 -5.03 -9.14 5.04
C ALA A 138 -6.04 -8.49 4.09
N GLY A 139 -5.57 -7.47 3.38
CA GLY A 139 -6.36 -6.71 2.43
C GLY A 139 -5.65 -6.51 1.09
N HIS A 140 -6.14 -5.55 0.34
CA HIS A 140 -5.60 -5.10 -0.95
C HIS A 140 -5.49 -6.26 -1.95
N TRP A 141 -4.28 -6.63 -2.37
CA TRP A 141 -4.01 -7.71 -3.33
C TRP A 141 -3.88 -9.10 -2.69
N VAL A 142 -3.76 -9.21 -1.35
CA VAL A 142 -3.52 -10.51 -0.69
C VAL A 142 -4.68 -11.49 -0.87
N PRO A 143 -5.97 -11.10 -0.73
CA PRO A 143 -7.07 -12.01 -1.06
C PRO A 143 -7.03 -12.50 -2.51
N GLU A 144 -6.66 -11.64 -3.48
CA GLU A 144 -6.48 -12.04 -4.88
C GLU A 144 -5.36 -13.07 -5.05
N GLN A 145 -4.24 -12.92 -4.32
CA GLN A 145 -3.14 -13.89 -4.34
C GLN A 145 -3.54 -15.25 -3.76
N ILE A 146 -4.37 -15.27 -2.71
CA ILE A 146 -4.94 -16.52 -2.16
C ILE A 146 -5.79 -17.22 -3.22
N GLU A 147 -6.65 -16.48 -3.92
CA GLU A 147 -7.51 -17.03 -4.98
C GLU A 147 -6.69 -17.52 -6.20
N MET A 148 -5.64 -16.77 -6.58
CA MET A 148 -4.70 -17.19 -7.64
C MET A 148 -3.98 -18.50 -7.27
N ALA A 149 -3.61 -18.67 -6.00
CA ALA A 149 -3.01 -19.91 -5.51
C ALA A 149 -4.00 -21.09 -5.44
N GLY A 150 -5.26 -20.89 -5.83
CA GLY A 150 -6.30 -21.91 -5.91
C GLY A 150 -7.06 -22.14 -4.62
N PHE A 151 -6.92 -21.28 -3.63
CA PHE A 151 -7.62 -21.37 -2.34
C PHE A 151 -8.77 -20.35 -2.26
N VAL A 152 -9.50 -20.37 -1.15
CA VAL A 152 -10.58 -19.41 -0.87
C VAL A 152 -10.10 -18.46 0.22
N SER A 153 -10.14 -17.16 -0.01
CA SER A 153 -9.89 -16.18 1.07
C SER A 153 -10.98 -16.32 2.15
N ALA A 154 -10.56 -16.57 3.38
CA ALA A 154 -11.50 -16.75 4.48
C ALA A 154 -12.16 -15.42 4.87
N ILE A 155 -11.39 -14.34 4.87
CA ILE A 155 -11.83 -12.98 5.21
C ILE A 155 -11.20 -12.02 4.22
N GLY A 156 -11.98 -11.01 3.80
CA GLY A 156 -11.56 -10.02 2.81
C GLY A 156 -11.74 -10.46 1.37
N LYS A 157 -11.90 -9.50 0.48
CA LYS A 157 -12.02 -9.69 -0.97
C LYS A 157 -10.91 -8.90 -1.67
N PRO A 158 -10.56 -9.28 -2.91
CA PRO A 158 -9.62 -8.49 -3.71
C PRO A 158 -9.97 -7.00 -3.72
N GLY A 159 -9.01 -6.15 -3.35
CA GLY A 159 -9.17 -4.69 -3.29
C GLY A 159 -9.73 -4.13 -1.97
N ASP A 160 -10.24 -4.98 -1.06
CA ASP A 160 -10.70 -4.55 0.26
C ASP A 160 -9.52 -4.01 1.08
N GLN A 161 -9.80 -3.09 2.00
CA GLN A 161 -8.79 -2.64 2.98
C GLN A 161 -8.61 -3.68 4.09
N SER A 162 -7.39 -3.77 4.60
CA SER A 162 -7.09 -4.49 5.84
C SER A 162 -7.92 -3.90 6.99
N ARG A 163 -8.46 -4.75 7.86
CA ARG A 163 -9.27 -4.30 8.99
C ARG A 163 -9.05 -5.16 10.23
N VAL A 164 -9.36 -4.59 11.37
CA VAL A 164 -9.44 -5.37 12.60
C VAL A 164 -10.56 -6.40 12.48
N ILE A 165 -10.26 -7.62 12.91
CA ILE A 165 -11.20 -8.73 12.99
C ILE A 165 -11.24 -9.28 14.40
N THR A 166 -12.38 -9.86 14.76
CA THR A 166 -12.59 -10.45 16.07
C THR A 166 -12.22 -11.94 16.09
N THR A 167 -12.02 -12.50 17.27
CA THR A 167 -11.83 -13.95 17.44
C THR A 167 -13.03 -14.74 16.92
N ASP A 168 -14.25 -14.20 17.08
CA ASP A 168 -15.46 -14.86 16.61
C ASP A 168 -15.47 -14.97 15.08
N GLU A 169 -15.07 -13.90 14.35
CA GLU A 169 -14.92 -13.94 12.89
C GLU A 169 -13.86 -14.92 12.41
N ILE A 170 -12.86 -15.26 13.24
CA ILE A 170 -11.82 -16.24 12.89
C ILE A 170 -12.34 -17.68 13.07
N ILE A 171 -13.24 -17.90 14.02
CA ILE A 171 -13.76 -19.24 14.36
C ILE A 171 -14.90 -19.66 13.41
N GLU A 172 -15.66 -18.72 12.85
CA GLU A 172 -16.70 -18.98 11.84
C GLU A 172 -16.15 -19.42 10.48
#